data_00fbc5edbfa4299c07488614497af1cf
#
_entry.id   00fbc5edbfa4299c07488614497af1cf
#
_cell.length_a   1.000
_cell.length_b   1.000
_cell.length_c   1.000
_cell.angle_alpha   90.00
_cell.angle_beta   90.00
_cell.angle_gamma   90.00
#
_symmetry.space_group_name_H-M   'P 1'
#
loop_
_entity.id
_entity.type
_entity.pdbx_description
1 polymer ?
#
loop_
_entity_poly.entity_id
_entity_poly.type
_entity_poly.pdbx_seq_one_letter_code
_entity_poly.pdbx_strand_id
1 'polypeptide(L)'
;PLYSSAASDVYKRQVYTLLGHGKTGSGCGKLLEEAVSPEWFARKLAEAETMVDTLCAPIACDTADPRFDEYCKRTYLDNFLRGGKPVRLAGHTFHLYSRKHGDLERDYNYFSLTQEPLSQGNGNFRDVWQNRRCDVSFAPFVGGKNVADFYSLIQPDGYNPLVIKPDLVQSASGETMTPGQYVLRYGRQEGMARIAQGTVKADADFGEGYWTDHWSYGLDLIEDFLRIWPEREQELMQMELPWYRPQAQILPREKRYSVSGGELRQYHFLEETPGEKWRRDGAENLVKATLLEKLVCMCAMKFAALDAWGCGIEMEGGRPGWYDALNGLPALFGSSVTDAMELLRHLRFLKVSLLRYSGKVSLPEPHYMLLMRLNKSIEDIPEYTENTALVDFWNSSKSALECCREEVYTQGAWDYID
;
A
#
# COMPACT_ATOMS: atom_id res chain seq x y z
N PRO A 1 34.04 3.86 50.25
CA PRO A 1 32.76 3.89 49.62
C PRO A 1 32.29 5.32 49.45
N LEU A 2 32.63 5.84 48.29
CA LEU A 2 32.29 7.22 47.84
C LEU A 2 30.93 7.31 47.17
N TYR A 3 30.06 6.31 47.39
CA TYR A 3 28.84 6.18 46.60
C TYR A 3 27.54 6.44 47.37
N SER A 4 27.58 6.56 48.68
CA SER A 4 26.35 6.73 49.45
C SER A 4 25.86 8.17 49.59
N SER A 5 26.74 9.15 49.47
CA SER A 5 26.35 10.57 49.51
C SER A 5 25.86 11.09 48.18
N ALA A 6 26.26 10.46 47.07
CA ALA A 6 25.76 10.85 45.72
C ALA A 6 24.36 10.31 45.44
N ALA A 7 23.85 9.36 46.21
CA ALA A 7 22.52 8.81 45.98
C ALA A 7 21.40 9.65 46.62
N SER A 8 21.71 10.59 47.51
CA SER A 8 20.70 11.50 48.07
C SER A 8 20.44 12.75 47.27
N ASP A 9 21.38 13.11 46.36
CA ASP A 9 21.26 14.29 45.49
C ASP A 9 21.17 13.90 44.03
N VAL A 10 20.12 13.20 43.65
CA VAL A 10 19.77 12.99 42.24
C VAL A 10 19.26 14.32 41.70
N TYR A 11 20.18 15.17 41.23
CA TYR A 11 19.77 16.34 40.44
C TYR A 11 19.21 15.88 39.12
N LYS A 12 17.89 16.00 38.95
CA LYS A 12 17.27 15.89 37.65
C LYS A 12 17.71 17.07 36.80
N ARG A 13 18.71 16.86 35.92
CA ARG A 13 19.05 17.83 34.89
C ARG A 13 18.10 17.61 33.72
N GLN A 14 17.27 18.59 33.43
CA GLN A 14 16.50 18.68 32.23
C GLN A 14 17.32 19.36 31.16
N VAL A 15 17.53 18.70 30.03
CA VAL A 15 18.13 19.29 28.84
C VAL A 15 17.03 19.50 27.83
N TYR A 16 16.81 20.74 27.45
CA TYR A 16 15.86 21.07 26.38
C TYR A 16 16.62 21.23 25.08
N THR A 17 16.16 20.54 24.03
CA THR A 17 16.71 20.66 22.69
C THR A 17 15.67 21.27 21.78
N LEU A 18 16.00 22.38 21.14
CA LEU A 18 15.18 23.01 20.11
C LEU A 18 15.78 22.70 18.73
N LEU A 19 14.95 22.07 17.88
CA LEU A 19 15.24 21.93 16.47
C LEU A 19 14.26 22.80 15.69
N GLY A 20 14.77 23.78 14.96
CA GLY A 20 13.95 24.71 14.18
C GLY A 20 14.43 24.80 12.73
N HIS A 21 13.52 25.08 11.83
CA HIS A 21 13.80 25.36 10.44
C HIS A 21 13.16 26.70 10.04
N GLY A 22 13.90 27.53 9.35
CA GLY A 22 13.41 28.84 8.87
C GLY A 22 13.92 29.14 7.46
N LYS A 23 13.16 29.93 6.70
CA LYS A 23 13.58 30.38 5.36
C LYS A 23 14.76 31.36 5.40
N THR A 24 14.96 32.03 6.52
CA THR A 24 16.05 33.01 6.73
C THR A 24 16.63 32.86 8.11
N GLY A 25 17.91 33.19 8.28
CA GLY A 25 18.59 33.17 9.58
C GLY A 25 17.95 34.08 10.64
N SER A 26 17.30 35.18 10.23
CA SER A 26 16.57 36.07 11.13
C SER A 26 15.30 35.44 11.70
N GLY A 27 14.65 34.56 10.96
CA GLY A 27 13.48 33.77 11.44
C GLY A 27 13.87 32.77 12.52
N CYS A 28 15.03 32.13 12.39
CA CYS A 28 15.57 31.24 13.42
C CYS A 28 15.98 32.01 14.69
N GLY A 29 16.55 33.21 14.57
CA GLY A 29 16.92 34.04 15.71
C GLY A 29 15.71 34.39 16.60
N LYS A 30 14.61 34.83 16.02
CA LYS A 30 13.37 35.13 16.78
C LYS A 30 12.84 33.92 17.52
N LEU A 31 12.83 32.75 16.86
CA LEU A 31 12.36 31.51 17.48
C LEU A 31 13.24 31.11 18.67
N LEU A 32 14.55 31.32 18.56
CA LEU A 32 15.49 31.08 19.67
C LEU A 32 15.27 32.06 20.83
N GLU A 33 15.01 33.34 20.58
CA GLU A 33 14.69 34.32 21.62
C GLU A 33 13.41 33.96 22.37
N GLU A 34 12.38 33.50 21.69
CA GLU A 34 11.10 33.05 22.29
C GLU A 34 11.24 31.73 23.07
N ALA A 35 12.11 30.84 22.63
CA ALA A 35 12.19 29.44 23.11
C ALA A 35 13.19 29.26 24.28
N VAL A 36 13.75 30.34 24.87
CA VAL A 36 14.78 30.24 25.92
C VAL A 36 14.24 29.93 27.31
N SER A 37 12.90 29.91 27.52
CA SER A 37 12.34 29.75 28.85
C SER A 37 11.75 28.37 29.08
N PRO A 38 11.90 27.79 30.31
CA PRO A 38 11.21 26.54 30.68
C PRO A 38 9.69 26.62 30.49
N GLU A 39 9.10 27.79 30.68
CA GLU A 39 7.66 28.03 30.52
C GLU A 39 7.23 27.86 29.06
N TRP A 40 8.05 28.26 28.11
CA TRP A 40 7.79 28.03 26.68
C TRP A 40 7.73 26.53 26.38
N PHE A 41 8.67 25.75 26.88
CA PHE A 41 8.69 24.29 26.69
C PHE A 41 7.48 23.62 27.37
N ALA A 42 7.15 24.03 28.61
CA ALA A 42 5.96 23.51 29.31
C ALA A 42 4.67 23.80 28.53
N ARG A 43 4.54 25.03 27.99
CA ARG A 43 3.40 25.37 27.13
C ARG A 43 3.36 24.52 25.86
N LYS A 44 4.48 24.32 25.18
CA LYS A 44 4.57 23.49 23.97
C LYS A 44 4.25 22.03 24.24
N LEU A 45 4.66 21.52 25.38
CA LEU A 45 4.28 20.15 25.81
C LEU A 45 2.76 20.05 26.02
N ALA A 46 2.15 20.99 26.76
CA ALA A 46 0.71 21.02 26.98
C ALA A 46 -0.08 21.19 25.67
N GLU A 47 0.39 22.01 24.73
CA GLU A 47 -0.19 22.14 23.40
C GLU A 47 -0.14 20.78 22.65
N ALA A 48 1.00 20.06 22.71
CA ALA A 48 1.15 18.75 22.09
C ALA A 48 0.24 17.69 22.73
N GLU A 49 0.14 17.65 24.05
CA GLU A 49 -0.76 16.76 24.79
C GLU A 49 -2.23 17.03 24.40
N THR A 50 -2.67 18.29 24.39
CA THR A 50 -4.01 18.68 23.97
C THR A 50 -4.30 18.27 22.53
N MET A 51 -3.32 18.42 21.63
CA MET A 51 -3.44 18.01 20.25
C MET A 51 -3.63 16.49 20.15
N VAL A 52 -2.82 15.70 20.87
CA VAL A 52 -2.93 14.23 20.90
C VAL A 52 -4.29 13.81 21.46
N ASP A 53 -4.76 14.42 22.54
CA ASP A 53 -6.09 14.13 23.11
C ASP A 53 -7.21 14.43 22.12
N THR A 54 -7.12 15.55 21.42
CA THR A 54 -8.08 15.90 20.36
C THR A 54 -8.06 14.90 19.21
N LEU A 55 -6.89 14.44 18.81
CA LEU A 55 -6.74 13.46 17.74
C LEU A 55 -7.30 12.09 18.13
N CYS A 56 -7.14 11.70 19.39
CA CYS A 56 -7.56 10.41 19.93
C CYS A 56 -8.98 10.42 20.50
N ALA A 57 -9.68 11.55 20.46
CA ALA A 57 -11.06 11.66 20.98
C ALA A 57 -12.02 10.57 20.44
N PRO A 58 -11.94 10.10 19.18
CA PRO A 58 -12.82 9.04 18.69
C PRO A 58 -12.69 7.70 19.41
N ILE A 59 -11.54 7.42 20.05
CA ILE A 59 -11.27 6.17 20.80
C ILE A 59 -11.23 6.39 22.31
N ALA A 60 -11.58 7.60 22.78
CA ALA A 60 -11.57 7.88 24.20
C ALA A 60 -12.46 6.90 24.97
N CYS A 61 -11.90 6.26 25.95
CA CYS A 61 -12.58 5.33 26.85
C CYS A 61 -12.18 5.65 28.30
N ASP A 62 -13.06 5.27 29.21
CA ASP A 62 -12.86 5.41 30.65
C ASP A 62 -13.34 4.10 31.29
N THR A 63 -12.42 3.15 31.40
CA THR A 63 -12.69 1.80 31.90
C THR A 63 -12.10 1.61 33.29
N ALA A 64 -12.35 0.45 33.90
CA ALA A 64 -11.76 0.10 35.20
C ALA A 64 -10.24 -0.16 35.13
N ASP A 65 -9.65 -0.28 33.95
CA ASP A 65 -8.20 -0.44 33.76
C ASP A 65 -7.61 0.72 32.94
N PRO A 66 -6.99 1.72 33.59
CA PRO A 66 -6.37 2.85 32.91
C PRO A 66 -5.26 2.45 31.91
N ARG A 67 -4.69 1.26 32.05
CA ARG A 67 -3.68 0.76 31.10
C ARG A 67 -4.33 0.36 29.79
N PHE A 68 -5.55 -0.17 29.82
CA PHE A 68 -6.34 -0.45 28.64
C PHE A 68 -6.71 0.85 27.90
N ASP A 69 -7.14 1.88 28.65
CA ASP A 69 -7.50 3.17 28.08
C ASP A 69 -6.29 3.81 27.38
N GLU A 70 -5.14 3.79 28.02
CA GLU A 70 -3.90 4.29 27.42
C GLU A 70 -3.43 3.44 26.23
N TYR A 71 -3.60 2.11 26.28
CA TYR A 71 -3.33 1.22 25.15
C TYR A 71 -4.18 1.56 23.93
N CYS A 72 -5.47 1.74 24.10
CA CYS A 72 -6.39 2.14 23.05
C CYS A 72 -5.95 3.47 22.41
N LYS A 73 -5.66 4.47 23.24
CA LYS A 73 -5.20 5.78 22.78
C LYS A 73 -3.90 5.69 21.97
N ARG A 74 -2.89 4.97 22.48
CA ARG A 74 -1.58 4.82 21.82
C ARG A 74 -1.67 4.04 20.52
N THR A 75 -2.42 2.95 20.51
CA THR A 75 -2.61 2.13 19.31
C THR A 75 -3.31 2.90 18.21
N TYR A 76 -4.36 3.64 18.56
CA TYR A 76 -5.08 4.49 17.63
C TYR A 76 -4.17 5.60 17.05
N LEU A 77 -3.41 6.28 17.93
CA LEU A 77 -2.48 7.31 17.50
C LEU A 77 -1.38 6.77 16.58
N ASP A 78 -0.85 5.59 16.87
CA ASP A 78 0.18 4.97 16.05
C ASP A 78 -0.34 4.61 14.65
N ASN A 79 -1.50 3.96 14.56
CA ASN A 79 -2.15 3.65 13.28
C ASN A 79 -2.40 4.91 12.46
N PHE A 80 -2.93 5.93 13.11
CA PHE A 80 -3.19 7.22 12.52
C PHE A 80 -1.92 7.92 11.99
N LEU A 81 -0.82 7.91 12.75
CA LEU A 81 0.45 8.49 12.31
C LEU A 81 1.09 7.73 11.15
N ARG A 82 0.80 6.44 11.02
CA ARG A 82 1.32 5.58 9.93
C ARG A 82 0.48 5.66 8.68
N GLY A 83 -0.84 5.57 8.82
CA GLY A 83 -1.79 5.61 7.71
C GLY A 83 -2.16 7.02 7.25
N GLY A 84 -1.98 8.00 8.11
CA GLY A 84 -2.46 9.37 7.95
C GLY A 84 -3.85 9.56 8.52
N LYS A 85 -4.17 10.81 8.92
CA LYS A 85 -5.51 11.20 9.35
C LYS A 85 -6.42 11.38 8.16
N PRO A 86 -7.51 10.63 8.03
CA PRO A 86 -8.51 10.94 7.03
C PRO A 86 -9.16 12.29 7.35
N VAL A 87 -9.11 13.20 6.39
CA VAL A 87 -9.66 14.55 6.49
C VAL A 87 -10.46 14.86 5.23
N ARG A 88 -11.67 15.37 5.41
CA ARG A 88 -12.43 15.93 4.30
C ARG A 88 -11.98 17.36 4.03
N LEU A 89 -11.43 17.61 2.87
CA LEU A 89 -10.85 18.88 2.47
C LEU A 89 -11.40 19.28 1.10
N ALA A 90 -12.08 20.40 1.03
CA ALA A 90 -12.63 20.93 -0.23
C ALA A 90 -13.45 19.90 -1.05
N GLY A 91 -14.20 19.04 -0.36
CA GLY A 91 -15.03 18.00 -0.99
C GLY A 91 -14.34 16.66 -1.21
N HIS A 92 -13.02 16.59 -1.14
CA HIS A 92 -12.21 15.39 -1.29
C HIS A 92 -11.74 14.84 0.05
N THR A 93 -11.39 13.55 0.10
CA THR A 93 -10.79 12.90 1.27
C THR A 93 -9.29 12.74 1.05
N PHE A 94 -8.49 13.19 2.01
CA PHE A 94 -7.04 13.03 2.04
C PHE A 94 -6.61 12.39 3.35
N HIS A 95 -5.45 11.72 3.34
CA HIS A 95 -4.79 11.25 4.55
C HIS A 95 -3.63 12.18 4.88
N LEU A 96 -3.82 13.03 5.88
CA LEU A 96 -2.88 14.09 6.24
C LEU A 96 -2.07 13.70 7.48
N TYR A 97 -0.93 14.36 7.66
CA TYR A 97 -0.08 14.26 8.84
C TYR A 97 0.46 12.85 9.13
N SER A 98 0.45 11.96 8.13
CA SER A 98 1.15 10.70 8.27
C SER A 98 2.64 10.95 8.43
N ARG A 99 3.23 10.29 9.41
CA ARG A 99 4.68 10.22 9.47
C ARG A 99 5.17 9.13 8.53
N LYS A 100 6.42 9.25 8.13
CA LYS A 100 7.13 8.18 7.47
C LYS A 100 7.11 6.92 8.34
N HIS A 101 6.86 5.79 7.72
CA HIS A 101 6.89 4.49 8.35
C HIS A 101 7.82 3.53 7.61
N GLY A 102 8.54 2.68 8.36
CA GLY A 102 9.45 1.67 7.87
C GLY A 102 10.83 1.78 8.52
N ASP A 103 11.75 0.93 8.11
CA ASP A 103 13.12 0.92 8.59
C ASP A 103 13.88 2.18 8.16
N LEU A 104 14.54 2.83 9.10
CA LEU A 104 15.33 4.03 8.83
C LEU A 104 16.54 3.76 7.92
N GLU A 105 16.93 2.51 7.81
CA GLU A 105 18.09 2.05 7.05
C GLU A 105 17.80 1.86 5.56
N ARG A 106 16.52 1.92 5.15
CA ARG A 106 16.13 1.65 3.77
C ARG A 106 15.82 2.92 3.00
N ASP A 107 16.26 3.00 1.76
CA ASP A 107 16.14 4.19 0.90
C ASP A 107 14.70 4.66 0.67
N TYR A 108 13.72 3.75 0.64
CA TYR A 108 12.31 4.14 0.52
C TYR A 108 11.75 4.79 1.78
N ASN A 109 12.52 4.78 2.86
CA ASN A 109 12.20 5.37 4.15
C ASN A 109 12.76 6.79 4.30
N TYR A 110 12.56 7.67 3.37
CA TYR A 110 13.02 9.05 3.51
C TYR A 110 11.95 9.97 4.09
N PHE A 111 12.36 10.96 4.86
CA PHE A 111 11.49 12.02 5.34
C PHE A 111 11.49 13.18 4.35
N SER A 112 10.30 13.72 4.07
CA SER A 112 10.22 15.06 3.53
C SER A 112 10.40 16.05 4.69
N LEU A 113 11.45 16.85 4.62
CA LEU A 113 11.70 17.93 5.58
C LEU A 113 11.00 19.24 5.18
N THR A 114 10.23 19.24 4.10
CA THR A 114 9.48 20.41 3.65
C THR A 114 8.40 20.74 4.67
N GLN A 115 8.44 21.94 5.22
CA GLN A 115 7.34 22.48 6.01
C GLN A 115 6.18 22.83 5.08
N GLU A 116 5.28 21.91 4.96
CA GLU A 116 4.10 22.04 4.12
C GLU A 116 2.84 21.92 4.99
N PRO A 117 1.93 22.90 4.95
CA PRO A 117 0.64 22.73 5.58
C PRO A 117 -0.10 21.58 4.91
N LEU A 118 -0.93 20.87 5.64
CA LEU A 118 -1.68 19.71 5.11
C LEU A 118 -0.73 18.64 4.55
N SER A 119 0.43 18.44 5.17
CA SER A 119 1.45 17.52 4.71
C SER A 119 0.95 16.08 4.69
N GLN A 120 1.45 15.31 3.72
CA GLN A 120 1.23 13.88 3.58
C GLN A 120 2.59 13.19 3.60
N GLY A 121 2.73 12.13 4.37
CA GLY A 121 3.95 11.33 4.39
C GLY A 121 3.94 10.28 3.29
N ASN A 122 5.12 9.84 2.90
CA ASN A 122 5.29 8.64 2.10
C ASN A 122 5.22 7.41 3.02
N GLY A 123 4.90 6.26 2.45
CA GLY A 123 4.90 5.03 3.21
C GLY A 123 5.09 3.80 2.34
N ASN A 124 5.44 2.69 2.97
CA ASN A 124 5.45 1.39 2.35
C ASN A 124 4.00 0.97 2.03
N PHE A 125 3.76 0.41 0.85
CA PHE A 125 2.42 0.03 0.39
C PHE A 125 1.66 -0.78 1.44
N ARG A 126 2.23 -1.90 1.91
CA ARG A 126 1.58 -2.75 2.92
C ARG A 126 1.26 -1.99 4.20
N ASP A 127 2.24 -1.25 4.73
CA ASP A 127 2.11 -0.61 6.04
C ASP A 127 1.08 0.51 6.04
N VAL A 128 0.98 1.26 4.95
CA VAL A 128 -0.06 2.28 4.79
C VAL A 128 -1.44 1.66 4.85
N TRP A 129 -1.69 0.61 4.07
CA TRP A 129 -3.02 -0.01 4.01
C TRP A 129 -3.35 -0.79 5.27
N GLN A 130 -2.37 -1.45 5.88
CA GLN A 130 -2.54 -2.08 7.19
C GLN A 130 -3.08 -1.09 8.24
N ASN A 131 -2.60 0.14 8.22
CA ASN A 131 -2.98 1.15 9.20
C ASN A 131 -4.26 1.93 8.81
N ARG A 132 -4.73 1.83 7.57
CA ARG A 132 -5.98 2.42 7.09
C ARG A 132 -7.19 1.48 7.15
N ARG A 133 -7.00 0.22 7.54
CA ARG A 133 -8.08 -0.78 7.54
C ARG A 133 -9.32 -0.32 8.27
N CYS A 134 -9.16 0.25 9.45
CA CYS A 134 -10.27 0.64 10.32
C CYS A 134 -10.75 2.08 10.09
N ASP A 135 -10.25 2.82 9.11
CA ASP A 135 -10.60 4.22 8.89
C ASP A 135 -12.11 4.44 8.79
N VAL A 136 -12.81 3.58 8.04
CA VAL A 136 -14.27 3.70 7.85
C VAL A 136 -15.07 3.58 9.14
N SER A 137 -14.53 2.89 10.16
CA SER A 137 -15.19 2.76 11.48
C SER A 137 -15.12 4.07 12.28
N PHE A 138 -14.07 4.86 12.12
CA PHE A 138 -13.85 6.11 12.85
C PHE A 138 -14.17 7.36 12.01
N ALA A 139 -14.08 7.22 10.68
CA ALA A 139 -14.30 8.28 9.70
C ALA A 139 -15.12 7.75 8.51
N PRO A 140 -16.43 7.49 8.69
CA PRO A 140 -17.27 6.88 7.63
C PRO A 140 -17.27 7.64 6.31
N PHE A 141 -16.94 8.94 6.33
CA PHE A 141 -16.80 9.74 5.11
C PHE A 141 -15.67 9.29 4.17
N VAL A 142 -14.76 8.43 4.62
CA VAL A 142 -13.74 7.80 3.77
C VAL A 142 -14.41 6.95 2.70
N GLY A 143 -15.52 6.30 3.04
CA GLY A 143 -16.26 5.46 2.10
C GLY A 143 -15.37 4.41 1.43
N GLY A 144 -15.48 4.27 0.13
CA GLY A 144 -14.69 3.33 -0.66
C GLY A 144 -13.29 3.84 -1.07
N LYS A 145 -12.83 5.02 -0.60
CA LYS A 145 -11.56 5.60 -1.06
C LYS A 145 -10.37 4.68 -0.83
N ASN A 146 -10.23 4.09 0.35
CA ASN A 146 -9.09 3.22 0.64
C ASN A 146 -9.07 1.97 -0.25
N VAL A 147 -10.25 1.41 -0.55
CA VAL A 147 -10.40 0.31 -1.52
C VAL A 147 -10.01 0.77 -2.93
N ALA A 148 -10.52 1.94 -3.34
CA ALA A 148 -10.22 2.50 -4.65
C ALA A 148 -8.72 2.76 -4.83
N ASP A 149 -8.08 3.41 -3.86
CA ASP A 149 -6.65 3.73 -3.93
C ASP A 149 -5.79 2.45 -3.95
N PHE A 150 -6.09 1.48 -3.07
CA PHE A 150 -5.37 0.20 -3.02
C PHE A 150 -5.43 -0.53 -4.37
N TYR A 151 -6.64 -0.78 -4.85
CA TYR A 151 -6.81 -1.59 -6.05
C TYR A 151 -6.48 -0.84 -7.35
N SER A 152 -6.53 0.49 -7.36
CA SER A 152 -5.98 1.26 -8.48
C SER A 152 -4.49 1.00 -8.70
N LEU A 153 -3.75 0.76 -7.63
CA LEU A 153 -2.30 0.51 -7.67
C LEU A 153 -1.94 -0.96 -7.89
N ILE A 154 -2.90 -1.89 -7.79
CA ILE A 154 -2.66 -3.28 -8.19
C ILE A 154 -2.44 -3.34 -9.70
N GLN A 155 -1.32 -3.94 -10.08
CA GLN A 155 -0.84 -4.07 -11.44
C GLN A 155 -1.46 -5.30 -12.13
N PRO A 156 -1.47 -5.34 -13.46
CA PRO A 156 -2.01 -6.48 -14.18
C PRO A 156 -1.20 -7.78 -13.99
N ASP A 157 0.04 -7.69 -13.57
CA ASP A 157 0.86 -8.84 -13.20
C ASP A 157 0.62 -9.34 -11.76
N GLY A 158 -0.33 -8.75 -11.05
CA GLY A 158 -0.71 -9.10 -9.68
C GLY A 158 0.20 -8.53 -8.60
N TYR A 159 1.16 -7.68 -8.94
CA TYR A 159 2.00 -6.95 -8.00
C TYR A 159 1.51 -5.51 -7.79
N ASN A 160 2.26 -4.73 -7.04
CA ASN A 160 1.96 -3.35 -6.69
C ASN A 160 3.27 -2.58 -6.48
N PRO A 161 3.26 -1.24 -6.60
CA PRO A 161 4.42 -0.43 -6.25
C PRO A 161 4.73 -0.54 -4.74
N LEU A 162 6.00 -0.31 -4.39
CA LEU A 162 6.44 -0.37 -2.99
C LEU A 162 6.05 0.88 -2.21
N VAL A 163 6.19 2.05 -2.82
CA VAL A 163 6.09 3.35 -2.13
C VAL A 163 4.78 4.04 -2.48
N ILE A 164 3.96 4.31 -1.47
CA ILE A 164 2.82 5.22 -1.59
C ILE A 164 3.31 6.64 -1.36
N LYS A 165 2.96 7.53 -2.27
CA LYS A 165 3.28 8.96 -2.23
C LYS A 165 2.06 9.81 -1.85
N PRO A 166 2.27 11.09 -1.55
CA PRO A 166 1.18 12.02 -1.35
C PRO A 166 0.18 12.05 -2.51
N ASP A 167 -1.10 12.08 -2.20
CA ASP A 167 -2.13 12.33 -3.20
C ASP A 167 -1.88 13.68 -3.89
N LEU A 168 -2.01 13.70 -5.20
CA LEU A 168 -1.88 14.89 -6.02
C LEU A 168 -3.25 15.38 -6.48
N VAL A 169 -3.41 16.69 -6.57
CA VAL A 169 -4.59 17.33 -7.15
C VAL A 169 -4.18 17.92 -8.49
N GLN A 170 -4.85 17.50 -9.55
CA GLN A 170 -4.72 18.11 -10.88
C GLN A 170 -5.83 19.13 -11.07
N SER A 171 -5.46 20.40 -11.25
CA SER A 171 -6.39 21.47 -11.58
C SER A 171 -6.88 21.40 -13.02
N ALA A 172 -7.94 22.13 -13.33
CA ALA A 172 -8.46 22.27 -14.69
C ALA A 172 -7.43 22.88 -15.67
N SER A 173 -6.43 23.63 -15.18
CA SER A 173 -5.33 24.16 -15.97
C SER A 173 -4.20 23.15 -16.23
N GLY A 174 -4.33 21.91 -15.73
CA GLY A 174 -3.31 20.86 -15.85
C GLY A 174 -2.21 20.90 -14.79
N GLU A 175 -2.20 21.89 -13.91
CA GLU A 175 -1.24 22.00 -12.82
C GLU A 175 -1.50 20.90 -11.77
N THR A 176 -0.44 20.21 -11.36
CA THR A 176 -0.53 19.07 -10.44
C THR A 176 0.34 19.32 -9.21
N MET A 177 -0.27 19.36 -8.03
CA MET A 177 0.39 19.61 -6.76
C MET A 177 -0.31 18.90 -5.59
N THR A 178 0.37 18.77 -4.46
CA THR A 178 -0.27 18.36 -3.21
C THR A 178 -1.22 19.45 -2.69
N PRO A 179 -2.20 19.12 -1.84
CA PRO A 179 -3.06 20.13 -1.21
C PRO A 179 -2.27 21.21 -0.47
N GLY A 180 -1.18 20.81 0.20
CA GLY A 180 -0.33 21.76 0.92
C GLY A 180 0.40 22.72 0.00
N GLN A 181 0.90 22.26 -1.13
CA GLN A 181 1.54 23.10 -2.16
C GLN A 181 0.57 24.11 -2.76
N TYR A 182 -0.70 23.71 -3.00
CA TYR A 182 -1.73 24.67 -3.42
C TYR A 182 -1.93 25.79 -2.40
N VAL A 183 -2.03 25.43 -1.11
CA VAL A 183 -2.19 26.41 -0.02
C VAL A 183 -0.98 27.32 0.11
N LEU A 184 0.24 26.78 -0.01
CA LEU A 184 1.48 27.57 0.04
C LEU A 184 1.57 28.55 -1.13
N ARG A 185 1.21 28.12 -2.32
CA ARG A 185 1.37 28.92 -3.54
C ARG A 185 0.32 29.99 -3.71
N TYR A 186 -0.95 29.66 -3.42
CA TYR A 186 -2.09 30.52 -3.71
C TYR A 186 -2.75 31.12 -2.46
N GLY A 187 -2.27 30.76 -1.26
CA GLY A 187 -2.95 31.07 -0.01
C GLY A 187 -4.13 30.13 0.26
N ARG A 188 -4.63 30.16 1.50
CA ARG A 188 -5.61 29.17 1.95
C ARG A 188 -6.92 29.21 1.14
N GLN A 189 -7.47 30.39 0.91
CA GLN A 189 -8.77 30.53 0.24
C GLN A 189 -8.72 30.07 -1.21
N GLU A 190 -7.82 30.62 -2.01
CA GLU A 190 -7.68 30.28 -3.42
C GLU A 190 -7.17 28.84 -3.59
N GLY A 191 -6.20 28.40 -2.78
CA GLY A 191 -5.70 27.02 -2.78
C GLY A 191 -6.82 26.01 -2.54
N MET A 192 -7.71 26.25 -1.58
CA MET A 192 -8.86 25.38 -1.31
C MET A 192 -9.87 25.37 -2.47
N ALA A 193 -10.11 26.51 -3.11
CA ALA A 193 -10.99 26.59 -4.30
C ALA A 193 -10.45 25.77 -5.46
N ARG A 194 -9.13 25.79 -5.70
CA ARG A 194 -8.46 24.98 -6.73
C ARG A 194 -8.51 23.48 -6.42
N ILE A 195 -8.31 23.11 -5.16
CA ILE A 195 -8.46 21.72 -4.72
C ILE A 195 -9.89 21.23 -4.96
N ALA A 196 -10.91 22.04 -4.63
CA ALA A 196 -12.32 21.68 -4.82
C ALA A 196 -12.70 21.39 -6.28
N GLN A 197 -12.07 22.09 -7.21
CA GLN A 197 -12.31 21.95 -8.65
C GLN A 197 -11.39 20.94 -9.32
N GLY A 198 -10.37 20.46 -8.61
CA GLY A 198 -9.37 19.54 -9.15
C GLY A 198 -9.80 18.08 -9.05
N THR A 199 -9.05 17.25 -9.74
CA THR A 199 -9.17 15.78 -9.67
C THR A 199 -8.04 15.24 -8.79
N VAL A 200 -8.39 14.47 -7.76
CA VAL A 200 -7.41 13.81 -6.89
C VAL A 200 -6.86 12.56 -7.59
N LYS A 201 -5.56 12.39 -7.55
CA LYS A 201 -4.84 11.26 -8.11
C LYS A 201 -3.94 10.65 -7.06
N ALA A 202 -4.06 9.35 -6.86
CA ALA A 202 -3.07 8.59 -6.10
C ALA A 202 -1.71 8.64 -6.82
N ASP A 203 -0.63 8.69 -6.07
CA ASP A 203 0.73 8.59 -6.58
C ASP A 203 1.52 7.51 -5.83
N ALA A 204 2.38 6.83 -6.56
CA ALA A 204 3.20 5.74 -6.04
C ALA A 204 4.50 5.62 -6.85
N ASP A 205 5.52 5.00 -6.26
CA ASP A 205 6.77 4.68 -6.95
C ASP A 205 7.09 3.19 -6.80
N PHE A 206 7.78 2.63 -7.78
CA PHE A 206 8.20 1.22 -7.77
C PHE A 206 8.99 0.87 -6.51
N GLY A 207 9.96 1.70 -6.14
CA GLY A 207 10.85 1.43 -5.02
C GLY A 207 11.97 0.44 -5.38
N GLU A 208 12.20 -0.57 -4.55
CA GLU A 208 13.34 -1.46 -4.67
C GLU A 208 12.99 -2.94 -4.95
N GLY A 209 11.80 -3.20 -5.44
CA GLY A 209 11.36 -4.56 -5.78
C GLY A 209 9.90 -4.83 -5.47
N TYR A 210 9.42 -5.99 -5.88
CA TYR A 210 8.09 -6.46 -5.58
C TYR A 210 8.11 -7.37 -4.35
N TRP A 211 7.27 -7.04 -3.38
CA TRP A 211 7.14 -7.80 -2.15
C TRP A 211 5.96 -8.76 -2.25
N THR A 212 6.17 -9.98 -1.80
CA THR A 212 5.18 -11.06 -1.96
C THR A 212 3.92 -10.80 -1.14
N ASP A 213 4.03 -10.16 0.01
CA ASP A 213 2.97 -9.98 1.01
C ASP A 213 2.22 -8.63 0.93
N HIS A 214 2.57 -7.74 0.01
CA HIS A 214 2.03 -6.37 0.01
C HIS A 214 0.53 -6.27 -0.33
N TRP A 215 -0.04 -7.27 -0.99
CA TRP A 215 -1.46 -7.31 -1.36
C TRP A 215 -2.39 -7.81 -0.24
N SER A 216 -1.83 -8.34 0.87
CA SER A 216 -2.56 -9.08 1.90
C SER A 216 -3.69 -8.28 2.56
N TYR A 217 -3.56 -6.96 2.67
CA TYR A 217 -4.56 -6.14 3.35
C TYR A 217 -5.69 -5.63 2.45
N GLY A 218 -5.68 -5.96 1.17
CA GLY A 218 -6.69 -5.52 0.22
C GLY A 218 -8.10 -5.99 0.59
N LEU A 219 -8.23 -7.27 0.95
CA LEU A 219 -9.52 -7.81 1.33
C LEU A 219 -10.02 -7.25 2.67
N ASP A 220 -9.12 -6.94 3.61
CA ASP A 220 -9.50 -6.29 4.86
C ASP A 220 -10.22 -4.94 4.62
N LEU A 221 -9.72 -4.15 3.65
CA LEU A 221 -10.35 -2.87 3.29
C LEU A 221 -11.77 -3.07 2.74
N ILE A 222 -11.96 -4.10 1.93
CA ILE A 222 -13.29 -4.45 1.36
C ILE A 222 -14.22 -4.91 2.47
N GLU A 223 -13.77 -5.83 3.32
CA GLU A 223 -14.58 -6.39 4.41
C GLU A 223 -14.94 -5.32 5.44
N ASP A 224 -14.03 -4.40 5.77
CA ASP A 224 -14.33 -3.29 6.67
C ASP A 224 -15.36 -2.32 6.07
N PHE A 225 -15.28 -2.03 4.76
CA PHE A 225 -16.31 -1.27 4.07
C PHE A 225 -17.67 -1.99 4.13
N LEU A 226 -17.71 -3.27 3.78
CA LEU A 226 -18.93 -4.08 3.75
C LEU A 226 -19.51 -4.37 5.14
N ARG A 227 -18.71 -4.30 6.19
CA ARG A 227 -19.18 -4.37 7.58
C ARG A 227 -20.09 -3.19 7.92
N ILE A 228 -19.83 -2.02 7.36
CA ILE A 228 -20.62 -0.81 7.59
C ILE A 228 -21.75 -0.69 6.58
N TRP A 229 -21.51 -1.02 5.32
CA TRP A 229 -22.46 -0.88 4.21
C TRP A 229 -22.59 -2.19 3.41
N PRO A 230 -23.14 -3.27 3.99
CA PRO A 230 -23.28 -4.55 3.30
C PRO A 230 -24.17 -4.46 2.04
N GLU A 231 -25.13 -3.54 2.03
CA GLU A 231 -26.02 -3.28 0.90
C GLU A 231 -25.33 -2.64 -0.32
N ARG A 232 -24.13 -2.12 -0.14
CA ARG A 232 -23.34 -1.46 -1.19
C ARG A 232 -22.32 -2.40 -1.88
N GLU A 233 -22.40 -3.71 -1.66
CA GLU A 233 -21.47 -4.67 -2.26
C GLU A 233 -21.44 -4.56 -3.79
N GLN A 234 -22.62 -4.47 -4.44
CA GLN A 234 -22.70 -4.35 -5.89
C GLN A 234 -22.06 -3.07 -6.41
N GLU A 235 -22.32 -1.94 -5.74
CA GLU A 235 -21.73 -0.64 -6.07
C GLU A 235 -20.20 -0.70 -5.95
N LEU A 236 -19.70 -1.30 -4.87
CA LEU A 236 -18.27 -1.44 -4.63
C LEU A 236 -17.62 -2.33 -5.72
N MET A 237 -18.22 -3.47 -6.03
CA MET A 237 -17.68 -4.39 -7.04
C MET A 237 -17.69 -3.83 -8.46
N GLN A 238 -18.60 -2.92 -8.76
CA GLN A 238 -18.71 -2.22 -10.05
C GLN A 238 -17.86 -0.97 -10.15
N MET A 239 -17.15 -0.59 -9.08
CA MET A 239 -16.30 0.59 -9.08
C MET A 239 -15.20 0.47 -10.14
N GLU A 240 -15.18 1.38 -11.10
CA GLU A 240 -14.15 1.44 -12.14
C GLU A 240 -12.84 2.01 -11.61
N LEU A 241 -11.76 1.28 -11.79
CA LEU A 241 -10.42 1.59 -11.30
C LEU A 241 -9.41 1.55 -12.45
N PRO A 242 -8.48 2.51 -12.53
CA PRO A 242 -7.43 2.48 -13.54
C PRO A 242 -6.43 1.35 -13.27
N TRP A 243 -5.74 0.89 -14.32
CA TRP A 243 -4.60 -0.01 -14.19
C TRP A 243 -3.31 0.78 -13.98
N TYR A 244 -2.62 0.46 -12.88
CA TYR A 244 -1.24 0.92 -12.66
C TYR A 244 -0.30 0.09 -13.54
N ARG A 245 0.57 0.77 -14.28
CA ARG A 245 1.51 0.09 -15.17
C ARG A 245 2.71 -0.43 -14.36
N PRO A 246 3.11 -1.69 -14.54
CA PRO A 246 4.35 -2.20 -13.96
C PRO A 246 5.56 -1.35 -14.36
N GLN A 247 6.34 -0.91 -13.39
CA GLN A 247 7.59 -0.17 -13.60
C GLN A 247 8.80 -1.10 -13.62
N ALA A 248 8.57 -2.38 -13.40
CA ALA A 248 9.51 -3.47 -13.60
C ALA A 248 8.75 -4.71 -14.06
N GLN A 249 9.40 -5.57 -14.80
CA GLN A 249 8.88 -6.84 -15.31
C GLN A 249 9.53 -8.00 -14.58
N ILE A 250 8.74 -8.98 -14.17
CA ILE A 250 9.28 -10.24 -13.64
C ILE A 250 9.77 -11.07 -14.81
N LEU A 251 11.05 -11.41 -14.77
CA LEU A 251 11.66 -12.21 -15.83
C LEU A 251 11.08 -13.63 -15.84
N PRO A 252 10.87 -14.24 -17.01
CA PRO A 252 10.51 -15.64 -17.12
C PRO A 252 11.61 -16.53 -16.52
N ARG A 253 11.24 -17.72 -16.04
CA ARG A 253 12.16 -18.65 -15.35
C ARG A 253 13.45 -18.90 -16.10
N GLU A 254 13.39 -19.06 -17.41
CA GLU A 254 14.57 -19.31 -18.26
C GLU A 254 15.61 -18.18 -18.22
N LYS A 255 15.19 -16.94 -17.93
CA LYS A 255 16.08 -15.77 -17.83
C LYS A 255 16.55 -15.49 -16.40
N ARG A 256 15.92 -16.10 -15.41
CA ARG A 256 16.25 -15.88 -14.00
C ARG A 256 17.44 -16.75 -13.52
N TYR A 257 17.71 -17.85 -14.17
CA TYR A 257 18.68 -18.82 -13.75
C TYR A 257 19.82 -18.95 -14.76
N SER A 258 21.03 -19.16 -14.25
CA SER A 258 22.19 -19.51 -15.05
C SER A 258 23.00 -20.62 -14.37
N VAL A 259 23.70 -21.41 -15.15
CA VAL A 259 24.66 -22.41 -14.63
C VAL A 259 26.05 -21.81 -14.73
N SER A 260 26.73 -21.69 -13.58
CA SER A 260 28.10 -21.20 -13.49
C SER A 260 28.92 -22.16 -12.62
N GLY A 261 30.01 -22.71 -13.20
CA GLY A 261 30.84 -23.68 -12.50
C GLY A 261 30.13 -24.98 -12.12
N GLY A 262 29.09 -25.38 -12.87
CA GLY A 262 28.27 -26.55 -12.56
C GLY A 262 27.18 -26.33 -11.51
N GLU A 263 27.08 -25.12 -10.97
CA GLU A 263 26.04 -24.74 -9.99
C GLU A 263 24.99 -23.86 -10.63
N LEU A 264 23.71 -24.09 -10.26
CA LEU A 264 22.59 -23.24 -10.62
C LEU A 264 22.65 -21.96 -9.80
N ARG A 265 22.61 -20.82 -10.48
CA ARG A 265 22.64 -19.50 -9.86
C ARG A 265 21.47 -18.67 -10.38
N GLN A 266 20.88 -17.89 -9.50
CA GLN A 266 19.85 -16.94 -9.84
C GLN A 266 20.44 -15.53 -9.85
N TYR A 267 20.27 -14.82 -10.98
CA TYR A 267 20.91 -13.52 -11.18
C TYR A 267 19.96 -12.34 -11.08
N HIS A 268 18.84 -12.43 -11.77
CA HIS A 268 17.84 -11.37 -11.87
C HIS A 268 16.46 -11.92 -11.65
N PHE A 269 15.65 -11.13 -10.98
CA PHE A 269 14.20 -11.37 -10.84
C PHE A 269 13.41 -10.43 -11.70
N LEU A 270 13.90 -9.20 -11.82
CA LEU A 270 13.19 -8.07 -12.37
C LEU A 270 14.04 -7.33 -13.39
N GLU A 271 13.38 -6.82 -14.42
CA GLU A 271 13.93 -5.86 -15.36
C GLU A 271 13.14 -4.55 -15.23
N GLU A 272 13.80 -3.46 -14.83
CA GLU A 272 13.13 -2.17 -14.67
C GLU A 272 12.71 -1.60 -16.02
N THR A 273 11.47 -1.13 -16.09
CA THR A 273 10.85 -0.52 -17.27
C THR A 273 10.17 0.79 -16.90
N PRO A 274 10.96 1.81 -16.46
CA PRO A 274 10.40 3.08 -16.02
C PRO A 274 9.61 3.77 -17.14
N GLY A 275 8.65 4.60 -16.77
CA GLY A 275 7.84 5.35 -17.72
C GLY A 275 6.52 5.83 -17.13
N GLU A 276 5.51 5.99 -18.01
CA GLU A 276 4.16 6.36 -17.58
C GLU A 276 3.62 5.38 -16.53
N LYS A 277 3.07 5.93 -15.45
CA LYS A 277 2.62 5.14 -14.30
C LYS A 277 1.25 4.49 -14.51
N TRP A 278 0.44 5.06 -15.36
CA TRP A 278 -0.92 4.59 -15.60
C TRP A 278 -1.06 4.04 -17.02
N ARG A 279 -1.76 2.92 -17.12
CA ARG A 279 -2.01 2.33 -18.43
C ARG A 279 -2.99 3.18 -19.24
N ARG A 280 -2.64 3.44 -20.50
CA ARG A 280 -3.46 4.23 -21.43
C ARG A 280 -3.74 3.44 -22.70
N ASP A 281 -4.88 3.74 -23.30
CA ASP A 281 -5.23 3.24 -24.63
C ASP A 281 -4.58 4.12 -25.74
N GLY A 282 -4.81 3.75 -27.00
CA GLY A 282 -4.29 4.50 -28.13
C GLY A 282 -4.85 5.93 -28.29
N ALA A 283 -5.89 6.28 -27.52
CA ALA A 283 -6.49 7.61 -27.45
C ALA A 283 -6.12 8.37 -26.16
N GLU A 284 -5.08 7.90 -25.43
CA GLU A 284 -4.58 8.47 -24.18
C GLU A 284 -5.58 8.40 -23.00
N ASN A 285 -6.68 7.65 -23.09
CA ASN A 285 -7.58 7.44 -21.99
C ASN A 285 -7.01 6.39 -21.02
N LEU A 286 -7.33 6.52 -19.73
CA LEU A 286 -6.97 5.52 -18.74
C LEU A 286 -7.71 4.20 -19.02
N VAL A 287 -6.95 3.12 -19.14
CA VAL A 287 -7.51 1.77 -19.21
C VAL A 287 -7.99 1.39 -17.81
N LYS A 288 -9.25 0.99 -17.70
CA LYS A 288 -9.91 0.70 -16.42
C LYS A 288 -10.46 -0.72 -16.41
N ALA A 289 -10.68 -1.22 -15.21
CA ALA A 289 -11.45 -2.41 -14.92
C ALA A 289 -12.29 -2.17 -13.66
N THR A 290 -13.33 -2.94 -13.47
CA THR A 290 -14.08 -2.92 -12.21
C THR A 290 -13.24 -3.52 -11.08
N LEU A 291 -13.58 -3.20 -9.83
CA LEU A 291 -12.93 -3.82 -8.67
C LEU A 291 -13.01 -5.36 -8.75
N LEU A 292 -14.17 -5.90 -9.12
CA LEU A 292 -14.36 -7.34 -9.24
C LEU A 292 -13.44 -7.97 -10.28
N GLU A 293 -13.32 -7.36 -11.45
CA GLU A 293 -12.40 -7.81 -12.51
C GLU A 293 -10.95 -7.78 -12.05
N LYS A 294 -10.52 -6.70 -11.37
CA LYS A 294 -9.16 -6.62 -10.80
C LYS A 294 -8.90 -7.70 -9.74
N LEU A 295 -9.88 -7.98 -8.89
CA LEU A 295 -9.79 -9.07 -7.90
C LEU A 295 -9.62 -10.43 -8.58
N VAL A 296 -10.41 -10.71 -9.63
CA VAL A 296 -10.31 -11.97 -10.40
C VAL A 296 -8.93 -12.08 -11.04
N CYS A 297 -8.45 -11.01 -11.72
CA CYS A 297 -7.13 -11.00 -12.35
C CYS A 297 -6.02 -11.23 -11.32
N MET A 298 -6.03 -10.49 -10.20
CA MET A 298 -5.03 -10.62 -9.14
C MET A 298 -5.01 -12.04 -8.57
N CYS A 299 -6.17 -12.61 -8.25
CA CYS A 299 -6.26 -13.96 -7.70
C CYS A 299 -5.77 -15.02 -8.70
N ALA A 300 -6.08 -14.89 -9.99
CA ALA A 300 -5.57 -15.78 -11.02
C ALA A 300 -4.04 -15.74 -11.10
N MET A 301 -3.45 -14.55 -11.08
CA MET A 301 -1.99 -14.37 -11.08
C MET A 301 -1.35 -14.99 -9.84
N LYS A 302 -1.92 -14.77 -8.63
CA LYS A 302 -1.43 -15.34 -7.38
C LYS A 302 -1.59 -16.86 -7.32
N PHE A 303 -2.70 -17.39 -7.85
CA PHE A 303 -2.91 -18.83 -7.94
C PHE A 303 -1.89 -19.51 -8.86
N ALA A 304 -1.61 -18.93 -10.01
CA ALA A 304 -0.59 -19.42 -10.92
C ALA A 304 0.85 -19.34 -10.36
N ALA A 305 1.04 -18.51 -9.31
CA ALA A 305 2.31 -18.36 -8.62
C ALA A 305 2.49 -19.34 -7.43
N LEU A 306 1.55 -20.26 -7.19
CA LEU A 306 1.70 -21.30 -6.16
C LEU A 306 2.91 -22.21 -6.45
N ASP A 307 3.53 -22.73 -5.39
CA ASP A 307 4.56 -23.76 -5.48
C ASP A 307 3.98 -25.10 -5.98
N ALA A 308 4.86 -26.04 -6.27
CA ALA A 308 4.47 -27.34 -6.85
C ALA A 308 3.55 -28.17 -5.95
N TRP A 309 3.51 -27.90 -4.67
CA TRP A 309 2.65 -28.61 -3.70
C TRP A 309 1.40 -27.82 -3.33
N GLY A 310 1.23 -26.59 -3.88
CA GLY A 310 0.12 -25.72 -3.54
C GLY A 310 0.13 -25.23 -2.09
N CYS A 311 1.28 -25.31 -1.42
CA CYS A 311 1.44 -24.95 -0.02
C CYS A 311 1.71 -23.47 0.21
N GLY A 312 2.33 -22.79 -0.74
CA GLY A 312 2.70 -21.39 -0.64
C GLY A 312 2.79 -20.68 -1.98
N ILE A 313 2.76 -19.34 -1.96
CA ILE A 313 3.03 -18.51 -3.13
C ILE A 313 4.54 -18.33 -3.25
N GLU A 314 5.11 -18.60 -4.41
CA GLU A 314 6.54 -18.44 -4.67
C GLU A 314 6.98 -16.98 -4.59
N MET A 315 8.16 -16.76 -3.99
CA MET A 315 8.75 -15.44 -3.75
C MET A 315 9.55 -14.96 -4.96
N GLU A 316 8.90 -14.89 -6.11
CA GLU A 316 9.53 -14.65 -7.41
C GLU A 316 9.86 -13.19 -7.72
N GLY A 317 9.32 -12.25 -6.93
CA GLY A 317 9.48 -10.81 -7.14
C GLY A 317 10.77 -10.22 -6.54
N GLY A 318 11.67 -11.03 -6.01
CA GLY A 318 12.95 -10.61 -5.43
C GLY A 318 12.87 -10.18 -3.97
N ARG A 319 11.67 -10.01 -3.40
CA ARG A 319 11.44 -9.61 -2.01
C ARG A 319 10.42 -10.54 -1.33
N PRO A 320 10.87 -11.38 -0.41
CA PRO A 320 10.00 -12.41 0.21
C PRO A 320 9.03 -11.87 1.27
N GLY A 321 9.11 -10.60 1.63
CA GLY A 321 8.30 -10.02 2.71
C GLY A 321 9.13 -9.74 3.97
N TRP A 322 8.44 -9.64 5.11
CA TRP A 322 9.05 -9.23 6.39
C TRP A 322 9.93 -10.28 7.09
N TYR A 323 10.12 -11.41 6.48
CA TYR A 323 11.00 -12.42 7.06
C TYR A 323 12.46 -12.07 6.77
N ASP A 324 13.08 -11.25 7.59
CA ASP A 324 14.49 -10.85 7.42
C ASP A 324 15.43 -12.04 7.27
N ALA A 325 15.15 -13.13 7.96
CA ALA A 325 15.88 -14.38 7.80
C ALA A 325 15.80 -14.98 6.39
N LEU A 326 14.74 -14.66 5.64
CA LEU A 326 14.49 -15.14 4.27
C LEU A 326 14.83 -14.11 3.20
N ASN A 327 15.05 -12.85 3.56
CA ASN A 327 15.38 -11.78 2.61
C ASN A 327 16.67 -12.05 1.80
N GLY A 328 17.56 -12.82 2.33
CA GLY A 328 18.78 -13.27 1.64
C GLY A 328 18.65 -14.59 0.89
N LEU A 329 17.53 -15.30 1.05
CA LEU A 329 17.29 -16.56 0.33
C LEU A 329 16.66 -16.24 -1.02
N PRO A 330 17.21 -16.80 -2.11
CA PRO A 330 16.60 -16.67 -3.43
C PRO A 330 15.18 -17.24 -3.43
N ALA A 331 14.30 -16.68 -4.24
CA ALA A 331 12.97 -17.20 -4.49
C ALA A 331 12.95 -18.69 -4.93
N LEU A 332 14.09 -19.19 -5.38
CA LEU A 332 14.31 -20.58 -5.74
C LEU A 332 13.85 -21.60 -4.66
N PHE A 333 13.92 -21.22 -3.37
CA PHE A 333 13.66 -22.15 -2.27
C PHE A 333 12.54 -21.66 -1.33
N GLY A 334 11.93 -20.52 -1.62
CA GLY A 334 10.98 -19.92 -0.73
C GLY A 334 9.59 -19.80 -1.33
N SER A 335 8.58 -20.25 -0.55
CA SER A 335 7.19 -19.94 -0.79
C SER A 335 6.51 -19.49 0.50
N SER A 336 5.52 -18.60 0.38
CA SER A 336 4.80 -18.02 1.50
C SER A 336 3.48 -18.74 1.72
N VAL A 337 3.40 -19.53 2.78
CA VAL A 337 2.18 -20.22 3.22
C VAL A 337 1.11 -19.21 3.65
N THR A 338 1.51 -18.14 4.31
CA THR A 338 0.61 -17.07 4.76
C THR A 338 -0.12 -16.44 3.58
N ASP A 339 0.60 -16.17 2.49
CA ASP A 339 0.01 -15.59 1.28
C ASP A 339 -0.90 -16.58 0.55
N ALA A 340 -0.61 -17.88 0.61
CA ALA A 340 -1.52 -18.91 0.08
C ALA A 340 -2.83 -18.98 0.90
N MET A 341 -2.75 -18.82 2.22
CA MET A 341 -3.95 -18.73 3.08
C MET A 341 -4.76 -17.47 2.76
N GLU A 342 -4.11 -16.34 2.52
CA GLU A 342 -4.77 -15.11 2.12
C GLU A 342 -5.40 -15.23 0.73
N LEU A 343 -4.74 -15.90 -0.22
CA LEU A 343 -5.32 -16.23 -1.51
C LEU A 343 -6.60 -17.09 -1.36
N LEU A 344 -6.58 -18.11 -0.51
CA LEU A 344 -7.75 -18.91 -0.21
C LEU A 344 -8.92 -18.07 0.34
N ARG A 345 -8.62 -17.11 1.21
CA ARG A 345 -9.60 -16.16 1.75
C ARG A 345 -10.21 -15.31 0.61
N HIS A 346 -9.38 -14.76 -0.27
CA HIS A 346 -9.84 -14.01 -1.45
C HIS A 346 -10.70 -14.87 -2.40
N LEU A 347 -10.28 -16.10 -2.69
CA LEU A 347 -11.05 -17.01 -3.55
C LEU A 347 -12.43 -17.37 -2.96
N ARG A 348 -12.51 -17.55 -1.63
CA ARG A 348 -13.79 -17.76 -0.94
C ARG A 348 -14.70 -16.54 -1.01
N PHE A 349 -14.13 -15.36 -0.82
CA PHE A 349 -14.84 -14.09 -0.98
C PHE A 349 -15.34 -13.92 -2.40
N LEU A 350 -14.46 -14.07 -3.40
CA LEU A 350 -14.83 -13.99 -4.82
C LEU A 350 -15.93 -14.97 -5.22
N LYS A 351 -15.85 -16.21 -4.76
CA LYS A 351 -16.89 -17.22 -5.04
C LYS A 351 -18.28 -16.74 -4.59
N VAL A 352 -18.36 -16.14 -3.41
CA VAL A 352 -19.62 -15.63 -2.87
C VAL A 352 -20.07 -14.38 -3.62
N SER A 353 -19.17 -13.45 -3.87
CA SER A 353 -19.45 -12.18 -4.56
C SER A 353 -19.89 -12.43 -6.01
N LEU A 354 -19.22 -13.33 -6.75
CA LEU A 354 -19.61 -13.69 -8.13
C LEU A 354 -21.00 -14.32 -8.21
N LEU A 355 -21.40 -15.15 -7.23
CA LEU A 355 -22.74 -15.73 -7.18
C LEU A 355 -23.84 -14.68 -6.93
N ARG A 356 -23.50 -13.56 -6.32
CA ARG A 356 -24.41 -12.45 -6.02
C ARG A 356 -24.36 -11.35 -7.06
N TYR A 357 -23.31 -11.33 -7.87
CA TYR A 357 -23.08 -10.26 -8.83
C TYR A 357 -24.08 -10.33 -9.98
N SER A 358 -24.76 -9.24 -10.26
CA SER A 358 -25.79 -9.17 -11.30
C SER A 358 -25.29 -8.62 -12.64
N GLY A 359 -24.02 -8.14 -12.67
CA GLY A 359 -23.40 -7.59 -13.87
C GLY A 359 -22.68 -8.65 -14.70
N LYS A 360 -22.16 -8.20 -15.84
CA LYS A 360 -21.17 -8.97 -16.60
C LYS A 360 -19.78 -8.77 -16.02
N VAL A 361 -18.94 -9.76 -16.13
CA VAL A 361 -17.51 -9.69 -15.78
C VAL A 361 -16.73 -9.84 -17.07
N SER A 362 -16.04 -8.79 -17.47
CA SER A 362 -15.22 -8.76 -18.68
C SER A 362 -13.75 -8.71 -18.27
N LEU A 363 -12.97 -9.67 -18.71
CA LEU A 363 -11.55 -9.74 -18.32
C LEU A 363 -10.66 -9.32 -19.49
N PRO A 364 -9.51 -8.67 -19.23
CA PRO A 364 -8.47 -8.50 -20.24
C PRO A 364 -8.11 -9.88 -20.83
N GLU A 365 -8.02 -9.97 -22.15
CA GLU A 365 -7.74 -11.24 -22.85
C GLU A 365 -6.60 -12.05 -22.26
N PRO A 366 -5.44 -11.46 -21.86
CA PRO A 366 -4.36 -12.22 -21.25
C PRO A 366 -4.77 -12.94 -19.96
N HIS A 367 -5.60 -12.29 -19.12
CA HIS A 367 -6.09 -12.89 -17.87
C HIS A 367 -7.17 -13.95 -18.12
N TYR A 368 -8.05 -13.70 -19.09
CA TYR A 368 -9.02 -14.70 -19.52
C TYR A 368 -8.31 -15.97 -20.00
N MET A 369 -7.29 -15.82 -20.85
CA MET A 369 -6.50 -16.95 -21.34
C MET A 369 -5.73 -17.66 -20.22
N LEU A 370 -5.23 -16.91 -19.23
CA LEU A 370 -4.64 -17.51 -18.03
C LEU A 370 -5.64 -18.38 -17.28
N LEU A 371 -6.85 -17.87 -17.00
CA LEU A 371 -7.90 -18.63 -16.32
C LEU A 371 -8.30 -19.89 -17.08
N MET A 372 -8.45 -19.82 -18.40
CA MET A 372 -8.77 -20.98 -19.22
C MET A 372 -7.69 -22.06 -19.16
N ARG A 373 -6.41 -21.66 -19.20
CA ARG A 373 -5.28 -22.60 -19.07
C ARG A 373 -5.19 -23.21 -17.67
N LEU A 374 -5.41 -22.40 -16.62
CA LEU A 374 -5.44 -22.89 -15.24
C LEU A 374 -6.59 -23.88 -15.01
N ASN A 375 -7.79 -23.56 -15.51
CA ASN A 375 -8.94 -24.46 -15.41
C ASN A 375 -8.64 -25.82 -16.07
N LYS A 376 -8.10 -25.80 -17.27
CA LYS A 376 -7.69 -27.04 -17.96
C LYS A 376 -6.64 -27.81 -17.16
N SER A 377 -5.64 -27.13 -16.62
CA SER A 377 -4.60 -27.79 -15.83
C SER A 377 -5.15 -28.40 -14.53
N ILE A 378 -6.18 -27.79 -13.93
CA ILE A 378 -6.86 -28.32 -12.73
C ILE A 378 -7.70 -29.57 -13.10
N GLU A 379 -8.40 -29.56 -14.24
CA GLU A 379 -9.19 -30.70 -14.71
C GLU A 379 -8.33 -31.92 -15.04
N ASP A 380 -7.08 -31.67 -15.46
CA ASP A 380 -6.10 -32.70 -15.81
C ASP A 380 -5.41 -33.33 -14.58
N ILE A 381 -5.63 -32.83 -13.34
CA ILE A 381 -5.04 -33.38 -12.10
C ILE A 381 -5.74 -34.72 -11.77
N PRO A 382 -5.00 -35.83 -11.63
CA PRO A 382 -5.58 -37.11 -11.24
C PRO A 382 -6.14 -37.07 -9.81
N GLU A 383 -7.19 -37.87 -9.55
CA GLU A 383 -7.82 -38.01 -8.22
C GLU A 383 -6.84 -38.48 -7.13
N TYR A 384 -5.83 -39.26 -7.53
CA TYR A 384 -4.70 -39.66 -6.68
C TYR A 384 -3.42 -39.07 -7.26
N THR A 385 -2.92 -38.03 -6.59
CA THR A 385 -1.84 -37.22 -7.15
C THR A 385 -0.46 -37.78 -6.80
N GLU A 386 0.26 -38.27 -7.80
CA GLU A 386 1.68 -38.52 -7.69
C GLU A 386 2.47 -37.22 -7.76
N ASN A 387 3.66 -37.16 -7.15
CA ASN A 387 4.52 -35.97 -7.16
C ASN A 387 4.81 -35.45 -8.58
N THR A 388 4.89 -36.32 -9.56
CA THR A 388 5.10 -35.97 -10.98
C THR A 388 3.94 -35.13 -11.52
N ALA A 389 2.69 -35.49 -11.23
CA ALA A 389 1.52 -34.74 -11.68
C ALA A 389 1.44 -33.35 -11.04
N LEU A 390 1.86 -33.20 -9.79
CA LEU A 390 1.96 -31.90 -9.12
C LEU A 390 3.02 -31.00 -9.79
N VAL A 391 4.17 -31.56 -10.14
CA VAL A 391 5.23 -30.82 -10.85
C VAL A 391 4.77 -30.43 -12.26
N ASP A 392 4.04 -31.29 -12.96
CA ASP A 392 3.48 -30.99 -14.28
C ASP A 392 2.42 -29.89 -14.21
N PHE A 393 1.53 -29.94 -13.20
CA PHE A 393 0.58 -28.88 -12.93
C PHE A 393 1.27 -27.55 -12.63
N TRP A 394 2.26 -27.56 -11.75
CA TRP A 394 3.04 -26.38 -11.42
C TRP A 394 3.71 -25.78 -12.67
N ASN A 395 4.37 -26.63 -13.47
CA ASN A 395 5.07 -26.17 -14.67
C ASN A 395 4.10 -25.59 -15.71
N SER A 396 2.93 -26.21 -15.90
CA SER A 396 1.87 -25.71 -16.80
C SER A 396 1.33 -24.38 -16.32
N SER A 397 1.06 -24.24 -15.01
CA SER A 397 0.57 -23.02 -14.40
C SER A 397 1.58 -21.87 -14.52
N LYS A 398 2.87 -22.15 -14.28
CA LYS A 398 3.95 -21.16 -14.46
C LYS A 398 4.11 -20.73 -15.91
N SER A 399 4.03 -21.65 -16.85
CA SER A 399 4.09 -21.32 -18.29
C SER A 399 2.90 -20.44 -18.70
N ALA A 400 1.70 -20.74 -18.19
CA ALA A 400 0.53 -19.90 -18.43
C ALA A 400 0.69 -18.49 -17.82
N LEU A 401 1.24 -18.40 -16.60
CA LEU A 401 1.56 -17.14 -15.93
C LEU A 401 2.57 -16.30 -16.71
N GLU A 402 3.64 -16.92 -17.19
CA GLU A 402 4.69 -16.26 -17.97
C GLU A 402 4.14 -15.72 -19.31
N CYS A 403 3.33 -16.51 -20.01
CA CYS A 403 2.63 -16.03 -21.22
C CYS A 403 1.72 -14.82 -20.92
N CYS A 404 0.92 -14.91 -19.86
CA CYS A 404 0.06 -13.80 -19.48
C CYS A 404 0.89 -12.53 -19.16
N ARG A 405 2.00 -12.66 -18.44
CA ARG A 405 2.90 -11.55 -18.13
C ARG A 405 3.50 -10.93 -19.38
N GLU A 406 3.95 -11.71 -20.32
CA GLU A 406 4.50 -11.21 -21.58
C GLU A 406 3.50 -10.29 -22.28
N GLU A 407 2.22 -10.65 -22.31
CA GLU A 407 1.16 -9.85 -22.92
C GLU A 407 0.78 -8.63 -22.08
N VAL A 408 0.66 -8.75 -20.75
CA VAL A 408 0.28 -7.60 -19.91
C VAL A 408 1.40 -6.57 -19.77
N TYR A 409 2.64 -6.93 -20.06
CA TYR A 409 3.76 -5.98 -20.10
C TYR A 409 3.83 -5.17 -21.40
N THR A 410 3.11 -5.56 -22.45
CA THR A 410 2.99 -4.75 -23.67
C THR A 410 2.27 -3.45 -23.38
N GLN A 411 2.47 -2.44 -24.23
CA GLN A 411 1.78 -1.17 -24.12
C GLN A 411 0.39 -1.21 -24.82
N GLY A 412 -0.48 -0.29 -24.44
CA GLY A 412 -1.80 -0.14 -25.03
C GLY A 412 -2.93 -0.80 -24.23
N ALA A 413 -4.12 -0.79 -24.75
CA ALA A 413 -5.27 -1.50 -24.20
C ALA A 413 -5.22 -2.98 -24.62
N TRP A 414 -5.92 -3.79 -23.85
CA TRP A 414 -6.22 -5.18 -24.23
C TRP A 414 -7.65 -5.26 -24.74
N ASP A 415 -7.93 -6.28 -25.53
CA ASP A 415 -9.31 -6.70 -25.76
C ASP A 415 -9.88 -7.31 -24.47
N TYR A 416 -11.17 -7.12 -24.25
CA TYR A 416 -11.89 -7.64 -23.09
C TYR A 416 -12.83 -8.74 -23.55
N ILE A 417 -12.83 -9.86 -22.82
CA ILE A 417 -13.65 -11.04 -23.07
C ILE A 417 -14.67 -11.18 -21.93
N ASP A 418 -15.96 -11.32 -22.31
CA ASP A 418 -17.11 -11.50 -21.37
C ASP A 418 -17.20 -12.94 -20.83
#